data_3e031fec1f41d734b653435fa469bbed
#
_entry.id   3e031fec1f41d734b653435fa469bbed
#
_cell.length_a   1.000
_cell.length_b   1.000
_cell.length_c   1.000
_cell.angle_alpha   90.00
_cell.angle_beta   90.00
_cell.angle_gamma   90.00
#
_symmetry.space_group_name_H-M   'P 1'
#
loop_
_entity.id
_entity.type
_entity.pdbx_description
1 polymer ?
#
loop_
_entity_poly.entity_id
_entity_poly.type
_entity_poly.pdbx_seq_one_letter_code
_entity_poly.pdbx_strand_id
1 'polypeptide(L)'
;METKRISLVSKQYTLPFILVTSLFFLWGFAHAILDVLNKHFQEVLNITKTHSAFIQVTMYMGYFIMAIPAGLFINRFGYRKGVVFGLLLYGLGAFLFIPGQYYVSFNAFLFALFVIGCGLTFLETAANPYVTELGAKETAASRLNFAQSFNGLGCICAPILTGLLLFSDDSQPTGNVALPYACMGVVVLLVAIVFMRVKLPEIEHQTEVDSQGHRVGLWSHKLFIFGLIALFAYEVSEISINSFFINYVVEQGWMNARRASLILSFGGLSLFMAGRFIGSWIMERISAERMLLYCSIGTVLTTTLILCDLGIISLIALLCGYAFEAIMFPTIFALSLRGLGSHTKRASSFLMMSPVGGVVGPLLMGYVADITSSMVMSFIVPWIAYAVALMYACRIVFGKVRS
;
A
#
# COMPACT_ATOMS: atom_id res chain seq x y z
N MET A 1 7.59 -37.39 -16.32
CA MET A 1 6.55 -36.42 -16.72
C MET A 1 7.21 -35.07 -16.82
N GLU A 2 7.45 -34.61 -18.03
CA GLU A 2 7.92 -33.23 -18.23
C GLU A 2 6.81 -32.25 -17.81
N THR A 3 7.01 -31.55 -16.72
CA THR A 3 6.15 -30.45 -16.32
C THR A 3 6.31 -29.35 -17.38
N LYS A 4 5.37 -29.28 -18.30
CA LYS A 4 5.26 -28.21 -19.28
C LYS A 4 5.25 -26.88 -18.50
N ARG A 5 6.35 -26.11 -18.53
CA ARG A 5 6.42 -24.81 -17.89
C ARG A 5 5.36 -23.92 -18.52
N ILE A 6 4.29 -23.63 -17.79
CA ILE A 6 3.24 -22.71 -18.22
C ILE A 6 3.88 -21.31 -18.23
N SER A 7 3.85 -20.64 -19.38
CA SER A 7 4.36 -19.27 -19.51
C SER A 7 3.62 -18.33 -18.56
N LEU A 8 4.35 -17.46 -17.87
CA LEU A 8 3.77 -16.46 -16.98
C LEU A 8 2.75 -15.56 -17.72
N VAL A 9 3.09 -15.17 -18.93
CA VAL A 9 2.26 -14.32 -19.81
C VAL A 9 2.29 -14.90 -21.22
N SER A 10 1.13 -14.98 -21.87
CA SER A 10 1.06 -15.37 -23.29
C SER A 10 1.68 -14.28 -24.15
N LYS A 11 2.40 -14.66 -25.23
CA LYS A 11 3.12 -13.71 -26.11
C LYS A 11 2.28 -12.52 -26.59
N GLN A 12 1.00 -12.75 -26.87
CA GLN A 12 0.06 -11.69 -27.30
C GLN A 12 -0.26 -10.67 -26.21
N TYR A 13 -0.07 -11.00 -24.93
CA TYR A 13 -0.34 -10.12 -23.77
C TYR A 13 0.92 -9.49 -23.18
N THR A 14 2.10 -9.74 -23.75
CA THR A 14 3.37 -9.22 -23.20
C THR A 14 3.38 -7.69 -23.11
N LEU A 15 2.99 -6.99 -24.18
CA LEU A 15 2.94 -5.53 -24.19
C LEU A 15 1.90 -4.96 -23.20
N PRO A 16 0.63 -5.41 -23.19
CA PRO A 16 -0.34 -5.04 -22.16
C PRO A 16 0.18 -5.29 -20.74
N PHE A 17 0.83 -6.43 -20.50
CA PHE A 17 1.37 -6.77 -19.20
C PHE A 17 2.48 -5.81 -18.75
N ILE A 18 3.45 -5.50 -19.62
CA ILE A 18 4.53 -4.54 -19.33
C ILE A 18 3.94 -3.15 -19.01
N LEU A 19 2.99 -2.68 -19.81
CA LEU A 19 2.35 -1.39 -19.60
C LEU A 19 1.60 -1.32 -18.27
N VAL A 20 0.80 -2.34 -17.95
CA VAL A 20 0.06 -2.35 -16.68
C VAL A 20 1.01 -2.51 -15.51
N THR A 21 2.08 -3.32 -15.64
CA THR A 21 3.11 -3.47 -14.60
C THR A 21 3.81 -2.14 -14.31
N SER A 22 4.01 -1.27 -15.30
CA SER A 22 4.59 0.07 -15.06
C SER A 22 3.71 0.96 -14.16
N LEU A 23 2.39 0.75 -14.16
CA LEU A 23 1.47 1.49 -13.27
C LEU A 23 1.71 1.15 -11.80
N PHE A 24 2.11 -0.09 -11.49
CA PHE A 24 2.45 -0.48 -10.12
C PHE A 24 3.67 0.28 -9.59
N PHE A 25 4.67 0.55 -10.45
CA PHE A 25 5.80 1.40 -10.08
C PHE A 25 5.34 2.82 -9.74
N LEU A 26 4.54 3.45 -10.61
CA LEU A 26 4.04 4.81 -10.39
C LEU A 26 3.19 4.90 -9.12
N TRP A 27 2.41 3.88 -8.86
CA TRP A 27 1.59 3.79 -7.65
C TRP A 27 2.45 3.64 -6.40
N GLY A 28 3.41 2.70 -6.37
CA GLY A 28 4.34 2.55 -5.24
C GLY A 28 5.13 3.81 -4.95
N PHE A 29 5.58 4.49 -6.00
CA PHE A 29 6.29 5.76 -5.89
C PHE A 29 5.41 6.84 -5.22
N ALA A 30 4.14 6.97 -5.64
CA ALA A 30 3.21 7.94 -5.08
C ALA A 30 2.87 7.70 -3.61
N HIS A 31 2.84 6.43 -3.18
CA HIS A 31 2.61 6.10 -1.77
C HIS A 31 3.83 6.43 -0.91
N ALA A 32 5.00 5.98 -1.30
CA ALA A 32 6.19 6.11 -0.48
C ALA A 32 6.73 7.56 -0.40
N ILE A 33 6.39 8.43 -1.36
CA ILE A 33 6.74 9.86 -1.27
C ILE A 33 6.04 10.55 -0.09
N LEU A 34 4.84 10.09 0.33
CA LEU A 34 4.09 10.64 1.44
C LEU A 34 4.85 10.56 2.76
N ASP A 35 5.63 9.49 2.94
CA ASP A 35 6.36 9.22 4.17
C ASP A 35 7.50 10.26 4.37
N VAL A 36 8.11 10.68 3.28
CA VAL A 36 9.12 11.75 3.27
C VAL A 36 8.47 13.12 3.46
N LEU A 37 7.31 13.36 2.81
CA LEU A 37 6.56 14.60 2.94
C LEU A 37 6.08 14.86 4.37
N ASN A 38 5.67 13.81 5.08
CA ASN A 38 5.22 13.92 6.46
C ASN A 38 6.26 14.65 7.32
N LYS A 39 7.51 14.21 7.27
CA LYS A 39 8.61 14.85 8.02
C LYS A 39 8.96 16.23 7.48
N HIS A 40 9.01 16.39 6.15
CA HIS A 40 9.35 17.67 5.50
C HIS A 40 8.37 18.78 5.89
N PHE A 41 7.05 18.54 5.83
CA PHE A 41 6.07 19.54 6.21
C PHE A 41 6.07 19.87 7.70
N GLN A 42 6.40 18.91 8.57
CA GLN A 42 6.60 19.22 10.00
C GLN A 42 7.71 20.25 10.20
N GLU A 43 8.83 20.11 9.47
CA GLU A 43 9.97 20.99 9.59
C GLU A 43 9.74 22.37 8.93
N VAL A 44 9.17 22.40 7.71
CA VAL A 44 8.97 23.64 6.94
C VAL A 44 7.81 24.47 7.47
N LEU A 45 6.70 23.83 7.86
CA LEU A 45 5.49 24.54 8.28
C LEU A 45 5.33 24.60 9.81
N ASN A 46 6.27 24.02 10.56
CA ASN A 46 6.24 23.94 12.02
C ASN A 46 4.91 23.41 12.57
N ILE A 47 4.39 22.34 11.95
CA ILE A 47 3.12 21.70 12.32
C ILE A 47 3.37 20.48 13.21
N THR A 48 2.35 20.11 14.03
CA THR A 48 2.43 18.95 14.91
C THR A 48 2.42 17.63 14.11
N LYS A 49 2.84 16.54 14.76
CA LYS A 49 2.80 15.18 14.18
C LYS A 49 1.37 14.77 13.82
N THR A 50 0.39 15.09 14.68
CA THR A 50 -1.03 14.87 14.37
C THR A 50 -1.47 15.62 13.13
N HIS A 51 -1.06 16.89 13.00
CA HIS A 51 -1.45 17.72 11.86
C HIS A 51 -0.81 17.21 10.57
N SER A 52 0.45 16.78 10.60
CA SER A 52 1.13 16.21 9.43
C SER A 52 0.51 14.89 8.96
N ALA A 53 -0.12 14.12 9.87
CA ALA A 53 -0.82 12.88 9.52
C ALA A 53 -2.00 13.11 8.53
N PHE A 54 -2.52 14.34 8.42
CA PHE A 54 -3.53 14.69 7.41
C PHE A 54 -3.05 14.47 5.97
N ILE A 55 -1.75 14.40 5.72
CA ILE A 55 -1.16 13.98 4.44
C ILE A 55 -1.68 12.60 4.06
N GLN A 56 -1.55 11.63 4.96
CA GLN A 56 -2.03 10.26 4.75
C GLN A 56 -3.57 10.22 4.72
N VAL A 57 -4.21 10.89 5.68
CA VAL A 57 -5.68 10.99 5.74
C VAL A 57 -6.28 11.40 4.41
N THR A 58 -5.77 12.47 3.82
CA THR A 58 -6.36 13.04 2.59
C THR A 58 -6.18 12.12 1.40
N MET A 59 -5.02 11.51 1.27
CA MET A 59 -4.73 10.56 0.20
C MET A 59 -5.65 9.33 0.32
N TYR A 60 -5.72 8.70 1.49
CA TYR A 60 -6.52 7.49 1.70
C TYR A 60 -8.01 7.75 1.77
N MET A 61 -8.45 8.98 2.11
CA MET A 61 -9.85 9.39 1.91
C MET A 61 -10.22 9.43 0.43
N GLY A 62 -9.30 9.83 -0.45
CA GLY A 62 -9.48 9.70 -1.90
C GLY A 62 -9.74 8.25 -2.31
N TYR A 63 -8.98 7.31 -1.75
CA TYR A 63 -9.20 5.88 -1.96
C TYR A 63 -10.58 5.43 -1.48
N PHE A 64 -10.94 5.78 -0.27
CA PHE A 64 -12.22 5.37 0.32
C PHE A 64 -13.41 5.88 -0.47
N ILE A 65 -13.43 7.17 -0.80
CA ILE A 65 -14.53 7.80 -1.51
C ILE A 65 -14.63 7.29 -2.96
N MET A 66 -13.49 7.08 -3.62
CA MET A 66 -13.44 6.75 -5.05
C MET A 66 -13.50 5.24 -5.35
N ALA A 67 -13.35 4.35 -4.36
CA ALA A 67 -13.34 2.90 -4.59
C ALA A 67 -14.59 2.39 -5.32
N ILE A 68 -15.77 2.78 -4.87
CA ILE A 68 -17.05 2.38 -5.50
C ILE A 68 -17.25 3.10 -6.84
N PRO A 69 -17.12 4.44 -6.97
CA PRO A 69 -17.21 5.13 -8.25
C PRO A 69 -16.24 4.60 -9.31
N ALA A 70 -14.99 4.29 -8.94
CA ALA A 70 -14.00 3.72 -9.85
C ALA A 70 -14.45 2.35 -10.39
N GLY A 71 -14.90 1.45 -9.51
CA GLY A 71 -15.43 0.16 -9.92
C GLY A 71 -16.61 0.27 -10.88
N LEU A 72 -17.58 1.15 -10.58
CA LEU A 72 -18.74 1.40 -11.45
C LEU A 72 -18.31 1.98 -12.82
N PHE A 73 -17.38 2.91 -12.82
CA PHE A 73 -16.84 3.51 -14.05
C PHE A 73 -16.15 2.45 -14.92
N ILE A 74 -15.28 1.62 -14.31
CA ILE A 74 -14.53 0.58 -15.01
C ILE A 74 -15.49 -0.48 -15.58
N ASN A 75 -16.52 -0.87 -14.83
CA ASN A 75 -17.53 -1.80 -15.31
C ASN A 75 -18.31 -1.26 -16.53
N ARG A 76 -18.57 0.05 -16.58
CA ARG A 76 -19.33 0.68 -17.67
C ARG A 76 -18.46 1.01 -18.89
N PHE A 77 -17.23 1.47 -18.67
CA PHE A 77 -16.38 2.04 -19.72
C PHE A 77 -15.14 1.20 -20.07
N GLY A 78 -14.89 0.12 -19.32
CA GLY A 78 -13.77 -0.79 -19.50
C GLY A 78 -12.48 -0.33 -18.79
N TYR A 79 -11.55 -1.28 -18.65
CA TYR A 79 -10.30 -1.09 -17.91
C TYR A 79 -9.43 0.04 -18.47
N ARG A 80 -9.28 0.10 -19.80
CA ARG A 80 -8.45 1.12 -20.48
C ARG A 80 -8.87 2.54 -20.13
N LYS A 81 -10.18 2.83 -20.22
CA LYS A 81 -10.70 4.17 -19.88
C LYS A 81 -10.55 4.47 -18.40
N GLY A 82 -10.72 3.46 -17.54
CA GLY A 82 -10.45 3.58 -16.11
C GLY A 82 -9.01 3.97 -15.80
N VAL A 83 -8.03 3.28 -16.42
CA VAL A 83 -6.60 3.60 -16.30
C VAL A 83 -6.29 5.01 -16.79
N VAL A 84 -6.76 5.39 -17.98
CA VAL A 84 -6.52 6.73 -18.54
C VAL A 84 -7.10 7.80 -17.62
N PHE A 85 -8.33 7.63 -17.14
CA PHE A 85 -8.96 8.59 -16.22
C PHE A 85 -8.18 8.69 -14.89
N GLY A 86 -7.75 7.56 -14.33
CA GLY A 86 -6.90 7.54 -13.14
C GLY A 86 -5.58 8.28 -13.33
N LEU A 87 -4.89 8.06 -14.46
CA LEU A 87 -3.64 8.76 -14.78
C LEU A 87 -3.85 10.28 -14.97
N LEU A 88 -4.96 10.69 -15.57
CA LEU A 88 -5.29 12.12 -15.72
C LEU A 88 -5.55 12.79 -14.37
N LEU A 89 -6.28 12.14 -13.46
CA LEU A 89 -6.48 12.63 -12.09
C LEU A 89 -5.16 12.69 -11.32
N TYR A 90 -4.32 11.65 -11.44
CA TYR A 90 -3.02 11.62 -10.80
C TYR A 90 -2.13 12.77 -11.30
N GLY A 91 -2.03 12.96 -12.63
CA GLY A 91 -1.27 14.05 -13.23
C GLY A 91 -1.79 15.43 -12.82
N LEU A 92 -3.11 15.62 -12.83
CA LEU A 92 -3.74 16.86 -12.36
C LEU A 92 -3.36 17.14 -10.89
N GLY A 93 -3.53 16.15 -10.00
CA GLY A 93 -3.17 16.29 -8.59
C GLY A 93 -1.68 16.62 -8.39
N ALA A 94 -0.79 15.99 -9.18
CA ALA A 94 0.63 16.28 -9.13
C ALA A 94 0.95 17.74 -9.53
N PHE A 95 0.30 18.28 -10.56
CA PHE A 95 0.49 19.68 -10.95
C PHE A 95 -0.15 20.69 -9.98
N LEU A 96 -1.14 20.30 -9.20
CA LEU A 96 -1.71 21.14 -8.13
C LEU A 96 -0.70 21.45 -7.01
N PHE A 97 0.42 20.73 -6.93
CA PHE A 97 1.51 21.08 -6.02
C PHE A 97 2.18 22.41 -6.39
N ILE A 98 2.18 22.80 -7.66
CA ILE A 98 2.78 24.08 -8.12
C ILE A 98 2.08 25.29 -7.47
N PRO A 99 0.76 25.49 -7.62
CA PRO A 99 0.08 26.57 -6.91
C PRO A 99 0.12 26.40 -5.38
N GLY A 100 0.08 25.14 -4.86
CA GLY A 100 0.26 24.88 -3.44
C GLY A 100 1.57 25.42 -2.88
N GLN A 101 2.66 25.25 -3.60
CA GLN A 101 3.98 25.79 -3.28
C GLN A 101 4.01 27.33 -3.37
N TYR A 102 3.39 27.90 -4.41
CA TYR A 102 3.36 29.35 -4.60
C TYR A 102 2.63 30.07 -3.46
N TYR A 103 1.51 29.53 -3.00
CA TYR A 103 0.73 30.07 -1.88
C TYR A 103 1.20 29.57 -0.50
N VAL A 104 2.18 28.68 -0.42
CA VAL A 104 2.68 28.03 0.82
C VAL A 104 1.52 27.50 1.67
N SER A 105 0.55 26.86 1.04
CA SER A 105 -0.69 26.45 1.68
C SER A 105 -0.73 24.93 1.91
N PHE A 106 -0.69 24.51 3.18
CA PHE A 106 -0.84 23.11 3.56
C PHE A 106 -2.16 22.52 3.04
N ASN A 107 -3.26 23.24 3.13
CA ASN A 107 -4.56 22.78 2.62
C ASN A 107 -4.58 22.57 1.11
N ALA A 108 -3.83 23.40 0.34
CA ALA A 108 -3.70 23.20 -1.10
C ALA A 108 -2.93 21.93 -1.42
N PHE A 109 -1.88 21.61 -0.65
CA PHE A 109 -1.17 20.33 -0.77
C PHE A 109 -2.06 19.13 -0.41
N LEU A 110 -2.84 19.25 0.66
CA LEU A 110 -3.80 18.19 1.03
C LEU A 110 -4.82 17.96 -0.08
N PHE A 111 -5.37 19.01 -0.68
CA PHE A 111 -6.30 18.87 -1.81
C PHE A 111 -5.64 18.20 -3.03
N ALA A 112 -4.40 18.57 -3.34
CA ALA A 112 -3.62 17.96 -4.40
C ALA A 112 -3.43 16.44 -4.16
N LEU A 113 -3.09 16.05 -2.93
CA LEU A 113 -2.97 14.65 -2.51
C LEU A 113 -4.30 13.89 -2.59
N PHE A 114 -5.40 14.52 -2.22
CA PHE A 114 -6.73 13.93 -2.37
C PHE A 114 -7.02 13.59 -3.85
N VAL A 115 -6.72 14.50 -4.76
CA VAL A 115 -6.92 14.28 -6.21
C VAL A 115 -6.01 13.15 -6.71
N ILE A 116 -4.74 13.09 -6.24
CA ILE A 116 -3.84 11.97 -6.54
C ILE A 116 -4.45 10.66 -6.03
N GLY A 117 -4.90 10.60 -4.78
CA GLY A 117 -5.51 9.43 -4.18
C GLY A 117 -6.72 8.93 -4.98
N CYS A 118 -7.58 9.84 -5.44
CA CYS A 118 -8.67 9.50 -6.35
C CYS A 118 -8.16 8.84 -7.64
N GLY A 119 -7.10 9.39 -8.25
CA GLY A 119 -6.49 8.83 -9.45
C GLY A 119 -5.90 7.45 -9.24
N LEU A 120 -5.16 7.26 -8.14
CA LEU A 120 -4.55 5.98 -7.80
C LEU A 120 -5.59 4.90 -7.53
N THR A 121 -6.74 5.24 -6.94
CA THR A 121 -7.85 4.30 -6.73
C THR A 121 -8.35 3.73 -8.07
N PHE A 122 -8.49 4.57 -9.11
CA PHE A 122 -8.84 4.09 -10.44
C PHE A 122 -7.78 3.15 -11.01
N LEU A 123 -6.50 3.48 -10.84
CA LEU A 123 -5.39 2.65 -11.34
C LEU A 123 -5.39 1.29 -10.66
N GLU A 124 -5.52 1.25 -9.35
CA GLU A 124 -5.49 0.02 -8.58
C GLU A 124 -6.70 -0.88 -8.86
N THR A 125 -7.89 -0.28 -8.88
CA THR A 125 -9.13 -1.01 -9.19
C THR A 125 -9.12 -1.59 -10.60
N ALA A 126 -8.40 -0.97 -11.54
CA ALA A 126 -8.26 -1.46 -12.90
C ALA A 126 -7.11 -2.46 -13.05
N ALA A 127 -5.91 -2.14 -12.54
CA ALA A 127 -4.68 -2.87 -12.81
C ALA A 127 -4.64 -4.25 -12.14
N ASN A 128 -5.06 -4.37 -10.88
CA ASN A 128 -5.02 -5.63 -10.13
C ASN A 128 -5.79 -6.76 -10.83
N PRO A 129 -7.11 -6.63 -11.13
CA PRO A 129 -7.83 -7.68 -11.82
C PRO A 129 -7.33 -7.85 -13.26
N TYR A 130 -6.95 -6.78 -13.95
CA TYR A 130 -6.48 -6.87 -15.33
C TYR A 130 -5.23 -7.74 -15.45
N VAL A 131 -4.23 -7.57 -14.57
CA VAL A 131 -3.02 -8.40 -14.54
C VAL A 131 -3.35 -9.88 -14.34
N THR A 132 -4.33 -10.21 -13.50
CA THR A 132 -4.69 -11.63 -13.26
C THR A 132 -5.32 -12.30 -14.47
N GLU A 133 -5.88 -11.54 -15.39
CA GLU A 133 -6.56 -12.05 -16.58
C GLU A 133 -5.65 -12.14 -17.85
N LEU A 134 -4.42 -11.61 -17.79
CA LEU A 134 -3.50 -11.57 -18.95
C LEU A 134 -2.78 -12.91 -19.23
N GLY A 135 -3.39 -14.04 -18.92
CA GLY A 135 -2.81 -15.36 -19.17
C GLY A 135 -3.57 -16.48 -18.48
N ALA A 136 -2.90 -17.63 -18.28
CA ALA A 136 -3.51 -18.80 -17.66
C ALA A 136 -3.93 -18.51 -16.20
N LYS A 137 -5.08 -19.08 -15.78
CA LYS A 137 -5.61 -18.90 -14.39
C LYS A 137 -4.63 -19.40 -13.33
N GLU A 138 -3.90 -20.47 -13.64
CA GLU A 138 -2.91 -21.09 -12.75
C GLU A 138 -1.74 -20.17 -12.41
N THR A 139 -1.39 -19.24 -13.30
CA THR A 139 -0.29 -18.29 -13.12
C THR A 139 -0.75 -16.89 -12.69
N ALA A 140 -2.05 -16.69 -12.44
CA ALA A 140 -2.63 -15.39 -12.11
C ALA A 140 -1.99 -14.74 -10.86
N ALA A 141 -1.83 -15.54 -9.78
CA ALA A 141 -1.18 -15.07 -8.55
C ALA A 141 0.29 -14.69 -8.77
N SER A 142 1.03 -15.50 -9.55
CA SER A 142 2.43 -15.19 -9.88
C SER A 142 2.56 -13.92 -10.71
N ARG A 143 1.65 -13.68 -11.67
CA ARG A 143 1.61 -12.45 -12.45
C ARG A 143 1.38 -11.21 -11.58
N LEU A 144 0.41 -11.30 -10.67
CA LEU A 144 0.12 -10.20 -9.76
C LEU A 144 1.31 -9.94 -8.82
N ASN A 145 1.92 -10.98 -8.25
CA ASN A 145 3.10 -10.83 -7.40
C ASN A 145 4.28 -10.22 -8.16
N PHE A 146 4.49 -10.61 -9.42
CA PHE A 146 5.52 -10.00 -10.27
C PHE A 146 5.23 -8.50 -10.50
N ALA A 147 4.00 -8.12 -10.83
CA ALA A 147 3.63 -6.72 -10.97
C ALA A 147 3.79 -5.92 -9.67
N GLN A 148 3.41 -6.51 -8.53
CA GLN A 148 3.61 -5.92 -7.20
C GLN A 148 5.09 -5.73 -6.83
N SER A 149 6.02 -6.48 -7.42
CA SER A 149 7.46 -6.24 -7.23
C SER A 149 7.89 -4.90 -7.81
N PHE A 150 7.26 -4.46 -8.90
CA PHE A 150 7.50 -3.11 -9.46
C PHE A 150 6.91 -2.01 -8.58
N ASN A 151 5.81 -2.27 -7.89
CA ASN A 151 5.32 -1.38 -6.84
C ASN A 151 6.39 -1.23 -5.74
N GLY A 152 6.95 -2.33 -5.24
CA GLY A 152 8.04 -2.30 -4.26
C GLY A 152 9.26 -1.50 -4.76
N LEU A 153 9.62 -1.63 -6.04
CA LEU A 153 10.69 -0.82 -6.64
C LEU A 153 10.35 0.68 -6.62
N GLY A 154 9.10 1.04 -6.94
CA GLY A 154 8.61 2.42 -6.82
C GLY A 154 8.72 2.96 -5.40
N CYS A 155 8.33 2.14 -4.42
CA CYS A 155 8.44 2.47 -2.99
C CYS A 155 9.89 2.72 -2.55
N ILE A 156 10.85 1.95 -3.06
CA ILE A 156 12.28 2.16 -2.76
C ILE A 156 12.79 3.45 -3.40
N CYS A 157 12.44 3.71 -4.67
CA CYS A 157 12.93 4.87 -5.40
C CYS A 157 12.41 6.20 -4.83
N ALA A 158 11.18 6.24 -4.31
CA ALA A 158 10.55 7.47 -3.86
C ALA A 158 11.29 8.15 -2.70
N PRO A 159 11.56 7.52 -1.55
CA PRO A 159 12.29 8.18 -0.46
C PRO A 159 13.73 8.51 -0.83
N ILE A 160 14.38 7.74 -1.71
CA ILE A 160 15.75 8.07 -2.20
C ILE A 160 15.70 9.40 -2.94
N LEU A 161 14.86 9.51 -3.98
CA LEU A 161 14.80 10.70 -4.82
C LEU A 161 14.28 11.91 -4.03
N THR A 162 13.22 11.74 -3.26
CA THR A 162 12.62 12.85 -2.51
C THR A 162 13.41 13.22 -1.27
N GLY A 163 14.02 12.26 -0.58
CA GLY A 163 14.90 12.53 0.55
C GLY A 163 16.15 13.34 0.14
N LEU A 164 16.70 13.08 -1.06
CA LEU A 164 17.81 13.84 -1.60
C LEU A 164 17.43 15.23 -2.10
N LEU A 165 16.16 15.41 -2.55
CA LEU A 165 15.66 16.69 -3.07
C LEU A 165 15.10 17.60 -1.99
N LEU A 166 14.49 17.05 -0.93
CA LEU A 166 13.78 17.81 0.08
C LEU A 166 14.62 18.09 1.34
N PHE A 167 15.65 17.30 1.63
CA PHE A 167 16.52 17.50 2.77
C PHE A 167 17.96 17.83 2.33
N SER A 168 18.52 18.95 2.81
CA SER A 168 19.92 19.30 2.61
C SER A 168 20.81 18.75 3.74
N ASP A 169 22.14 18.65 3.49
CA ASP A 169 23.10 18.24 4.51
C ASP A 169 23.24 19.29 5.65
N ASP A 170 22.96 20.57 5.37
CA ASP A 170 23.04 21.70 6.31
C ASP A 170 21.81 21.86 7.22
N SER A 171 20.98 20.83 7.36
CA SER A 171 19.79 20.80 8.25
C SER A 171 18.72 21.86 7.97
N GLN A 172 18.82 22.56 6.84
CA GLN A 172 17.75 23.45 6.37
C GLN A 172 16.90 22.72 5.34
N PRO A 173 15.58 22.56 5.55
CA PRO A 173 14.72 21.96 4.56
C PRO A 173 14.64 22.86 3.33
N THR A 174 15.17 22.41 2.20
CA THR A 174 15.10 23.14 0.93
C THR A 174 13.74 22.90 0.28
N GLY A 175 12.85 23.81 0.51
CA GLY A 175 11.41 23.70 0.37
C GLY A 175 10.77 23.62 -1.00
N ASN A 176 11.36 23.05 -2.05
CA ASN A 176 10.64 22.93 -3.33
C ASN A 176 9.97 21.57 -3.52
N VAL A 177 8.81 21.37 -2.86
CA VAL A 177 7.99 20.18 -3.00
C VAL A 177 7.35 20.07 -4.39
N ALA A 178 7.11 21.21 -5.07
CA ALA A 178 6.45 21.23 -6.38
C ALA A 178 7.27 20.55 -7.46
N LEU A 179 8.61 20.63 -7.41
CA LEU A 179 9.47 20.08 -8.46
C LEU A 179 9.35 18.55 -8.62
N PRO A 180 9.52 17.74 -7.56
CA PRO A 180 9.36 16.28 -7.69
C PRO A 180 7.96 15.89 -8.17
N TYR A 181 6.90 16.57 -7.69
CA TYR A 181 5.54 16.31 -8.13
C TYR A 181 5.28 16.75 -9.58
N ALA A 182 5.81 17.89 -10.01
CA ALA A 182 5.71 18.31 -11.41
C ALA A 182 6.39 17.31 -12.36
N CYS A 183 7.60 16.84 -12.02
CA CYS A 183 8.29 15.80 -12.78
C CYS A 183 7.46 14.50 -12.85
N MET A 184 6.89 14.07 -11.73
CA MET A 184 6.01 12.91 -11.65
C MET A 184 4.74 13.12 -12.51
N GLY A 185 4.13 14.30 -12.44
CA GLY A 185 2.96 14.67 -13.25
C GLY A 185 3.24 14.55 -14.76
N VAL A 186 4.40 15.03 -15.22
CA VAL A 186 4.83 14.88 -16.62
C VAL A 186 4.94 13.39 -16.99
N VAL A 187 5.63 12.59 -16.20
CA VAL A 187 5.78 11.14 -16.45
C VAL A 187 4.43 10.45 -16.52
N VAL A 188 3.54 10.72 -15.57
CA VAL A 188 2.19 10.13 -15.51
C VAL A 188 1.35 10.50 -16.74
N LEU A 189 1.40 11.76 -17.20
CA LEU A 189 0.69 12.17 -18.41
C LEU A 189 1.26 11.56 -19.68
N LEU A 190 2.58 11.38 -19.76
CA LEU A 190 3.20 10.65 -20.88
C LEU A 190 2.72 9.19 -20.91
N VAL A 191 2.64 8.53 -19.75
CA VAL A 191 2.08 7.18 -19.62
C VAL A 191 0.60 7.18 -20.01
N ALA A 192 -0.19 8.20 -19.64
CA ALA A 192 -1.59 8.33 -20.06
C ALA A 192 -1.73 8.40 -21.59
N ILE A 193 -0.87 9.16 -22.25
CA ILE A 193 -0.84 9.25 -23.72
C ILE A 193 -0.55 7.89 -24.35
N VAL A 194 0.39 7.11 -23.79
CA VAL A 194 0.68 5.74 -24.25
C VAL A 194 -0.57 4.85 -24.11
N PHE A 195 -1.24 4.87 -22.95
CA PHE A 195 -2.47 4.10 -22.73
C PHE A 195 -3.62 4.52 -23.63
N MET A 196 -3.71 5.80 -24.02
CA MET A 196 -4.68 6.27 -25.01
C MET A 196 -4.41 5.74 -26.44
N ARG A 197 -3.17 5.43 -26.76
CA ARG A 197 -2.78 4.94 -28.10
C ARG A 197 -2.81 3.41 -28.22
N VAL A 198 -2.52 2.69 -27.13
CA VAL A 198 -2.47 1.23 -27.13
C VAL A 198 -3.88 0.64 -26.99
N LYS A 199 -4.18 -0.37 -27.80
CA LYS A 199 -5.40 -1.18 -27.63
C LYS A 199 -5.11 -2.25 -26.59
N LEU A 200 -5.72 -2.13 -25.41
CA LEU A 200 -5.70 -3.20 -24.40
C LEU A 200 -6.80 -4.20 -24.73
N PRO A 201 -6.54 -5.51 -24.66
CA PRO A 201 -7.58 -6.54 -24.78
C PRO A 201 -8.69 -6.29 -23.77
N GLU A 202 -9.94 -6.32 -24.21
CA GLU A 202 -11.07 -6.29 -23.30
C GLU A 202 -11.24 -7.66 -22.66
N ILE A 203 -11.47 -7.68 -21.36
CA ILE A 203 -11.69 -8.91 -20.60
C ILE A 203 -13.20 -9.06 -20.46
N GLU A 204 -13.77 -10.04 -21.17
CA GLU A 204 -15.17 -10.41 -21.01
C GLU A 204 -15.35 -11.09 -19.65
N HIS A 205 -16.07 -10.44 -18.76
CA HIS A 205 -16.52 -11.09 -17.52
C HIS A 205 -17.64 -12.06 -17.84
N GLN A 206 -17.33 -13.35 -17.84
CA GLN A 206 -18.38 -14.38 -17.78
C GLN A 206 -19.11 -14.22 -16.45
N THR A 207 -20.36 -13.80 -16.51
CA THR A 207 -21.28 -13.85 -15.37
C THR A 207 -21.55 -15.33 -15.07
N GLU A 208 -20.82 -15.90 -14.13
CA GLU A 208 -21.17 -17.18 -13.57
C GLU A 208 -22.49 -17.02 -12.82
N VAL A 209 -23.57 -17.51 -13.41
CA VAL A 209 -24.87 -17.64 -12.76
C VAL A 209 -24.80 -18.87 -11.86
N ASP A 210 -24.79 -18.65 -10.56
CA ASP A 210 -24.74 -19.73 -9.57
C ASP A 210 -26.09 -20.44 -9.51
N SER A 211 -26.07 -21.77 -9.68
CA SER A 211 -27.23 -22.64 -9.85
C SER A 211 -27.81 -23.19 -8.53
N GLN A 212 -27.56 -22.56 -7.37
CA GLN A 212 -28.11 -23.02 -6.09
C GLN A 212 -28.75 -21.89 -5.28
N GLY A 213 -30.05 -21.99 -5.15
CA GLY A 213 -30.98 -21.00 -4.60
C GLY A 213 -30.99 -20.79 -3.06
N HIS A 214 -29.85 -20.74 -2.41
CA HIS A 214 -29.78 -20.27 -1.01
C HIS A 214 -28.90 -19.04 -0.91
N ARG A 215 -29.53 -17.87 -0.73
CA ARG A 215 -28.84 -16.59 -0.52
C ARG A 215 -28.30 -16.50 0.91
N VAL A 216 -27.18 -17.18 1.20
CA VAL A 216 -26.41 -16.85 2.40
C VAL A 216 -25.73 -15.52 2.13
N GLY A 217 -26.11 -14.47 2.86
CA GLY A 217 -25.56 -13.13 2.62
C GLY A 217 -24.06 -13.06 2.91
N LEU A 218 -23.29 -12.23 2.19
CA LEU A 218 -21.84 -12.05 2.37
C LEU A 218 -21.45 -11.83 3.85
N TRP A 219 -22.25 -11.07 4.58
CA TRP A 219 -22.01 -10.75 5.99
C TRP A 219 -22.25 -11.90 6.97
N SER A 220 -22.76 -13.04 6.52
CA SER A 220 -22.88 -14.26 7.33
C SER A 220 -21.57 -15.04 7.39
N HIS A 221 -20.63 -14.75 6.50
CA HIS A 221 -19.32 -15.40 6.46
C HIS A 221 -18.36 -14.80 7.49
N LYS A 222 -18.32 -15.40 8.69
CA LYS A 222 -17.49 -14.91 9.82
C LYS A 222 -16.01 -14.75 9.43
N LEU A 223 -15.46 -15.68 8.63
CA LEU A 223 -14.05 -15.62 8.21
C LEU A 223 -13.77 -14.36 7.38
N PHE A 224 -14.69 -13.98 6.50
CA PHE A 224 -14.61 -12.74 5.72
C PHE A 224 -14.62 -11.50 6.61
N ILE A 225 -15.57 -11.43 7.57
CA ILE A 225 -15.66 -10.26 8.48
C ILE A 225 -14.39 -10.10 9.31
N PHE A 226 -13.89 -11.19 9.91
CA PHE A 226 -12.63 -11.15 10.66
C PHE A 226 -11.44 -10.81 9.77
N GLY A 227 -11.42 -11.30 8.52
CA GLY A 227 -10.40 -10.96 7.56
C GLY A 227 -10.43 -9.48 7.16
N LEU A 228 -11.60 -8.90 6.97
CA LEU A 228 -11.77 -7.47 6.70
C LEU A 228 -11.24 -6.61 7.85
N ILE A 229 -11.57 -6.98 9.10
CA ILE A 229 -11.06 -6.30 10.30
C ILE A 229 -9.54 -6.45 10.42
N ALA A 230 -9.00 -7.66 10.17
CA ALA A 230 -7.57 -7.91 10.23
C ALA A 230 -6.80 -7.15 9.14
N LEU A 231 -7.36 -7.05 7.94
CA LEU A 231 -6.76 -6.30 6.84
C LEU A 231 -6.75 -4.80 7.12
N PHE A 232 -7.86 -4.27 7.63
CA PHE A 232 -7.92 -2.88 8.10
C PHE A 232 -6.88 -2.60 9.21
N ALA A 233 -6.77 -3.49 10.20
CA ALA A 233 -5.79 -3.36 11.28
C ALA A 233 -4.34 -3.44 10.75
N TYR A 234 -4.07 -4.31 9.78
CA TYR A 234 -2.78 -4.37 9.11
C TYR A 234 -2.43 -3.02 8.46
N GLU A 235 -3.34 -2.43 7.70
CA GLU A 235 -3.15 -1.12 7.06
C GLU A 235 -2.94 0.02 8.07
N VAL A 236 -3.65 -0.02 9.20
CA VAL A 236 -3.41 0.90 10.33
C VAL A 236 -1.95 0.82 10.78
N SER A 237 -1.39 -0.38 10.90
CA SER A 237 -0.01 -0.57 11.36
C SER A 237 1.02 -0.17 10.32
N GLU A 238 0.92 -0.72 9.12
CA GLU A 238 1.88 -0.51 8.03
C GLU A 238 2.03 0.97 7.70
N ILE A 239 0.90 1.64 7.44
CA ILE A 239 0.93 3.05 7.03
C ILE A 239 1.39 3.95 8.17
N SER A 240 1.04 3.63 9.43
CA SER A 240 1.54 4.39 10.58
C SER A 240 3.06 4.30 10.73
N ILE A 241 3.61 3.09 10.64
CA ILE A 241 5.05 2.86 10.75
C ILE A 241 5.80 3.58 9.63
N ASN A 242 5.33 3.45 8.39
CA ASN A 242 5.93 4.13 7.25
C ASN A 242 5.91 5.65 7.42
N SER A 243 4.76 6.22 7.79
CA SER A 243 4.57 7.67 7.96
C SER A 243 5.47 8.28 9.03
N PHE A 244 5.77 7.54 10.09
CA PHE A 244 6.54 8.05 11.22
C PHE A 244 7.93 7.42 11.37
N PHE A 245 8.39 6.61 10.42
CA PHE A 245 9.71 6.00 10.43
C PHE A 245 10.82 7.05 10.59
N ILE A 246 10.81 8.09 9.74
CA ILE A 246 11.82 9.15 9.76
C ILE A 246 11.75 9.91 11.09
N ASN A 247 10.54 10.22 11.57
CA ASN A 247 10.33 10.90 12.85
C ASN A 247 10.94 10.12 14.00
N TYR A 248 10.68 8.82 14.07
CA TYR A 248 11.21 7.96 15.13
C TYR A 248 12.74 7.93 15.12
N VAL A 249 13.34 7.69 13.96
CA VAL A 249 14.80 7.60 13.82
C VAL A 249 15.51 8.92 14.15
N VAL A 250 14.91 10.05 13.76
CA VAL A 250 15.46 11.39 14.03
C VAL A 250 15.28 11.76 15.51
N GLU A 251 14.13 11.46 16.12
CA GLU A 251 13.87 11.75 17.53
C GLU A 251 14.81 10.98 18.46
N GLN A 252 15.18 9.75 18.10
CA GLN A 252 16.18 8.95 18.81
C GLN A 252 17.63 9.49 18.68
N GLY A 253 17.83 10.51 17.85
CA GLY A 253 19.16 11.12 17.65
C GLY A 253 20.14 10.27 16.85
N TRP A 254 19.71 9.18 16.22
CA TRP A 254 20.63 8.27 15.51
C TRP A 254 21.13 8.88 14.21
N MET A 255 20.31 9.66 13.52
CA MET A 255 20.68 10.28 12.26
C MET A 255 19.74 11.43 11.88
N ASN A 256 20.14 12.23 10.88
CA ASN A 256 19.29 13.27 10.32
C ASN A 256 18.21 12.69 9.37
N ALA A 257 17.23 13.52 9.00
CA ALA A 257 16.08 13.10 8.18
C ALA A 257 16.51 12.57 6.79
N ARG A 258 17.55 13.14 6.17
CA ARG A 258 18.09 12.66 4.88
C ARG A 258 18.64 11.23 4.99
N ARG A 259 19.45 10.94 6.00
CA ARG A 259 19.97 9.57 6.23
C ARG A 259 18.86 8.62 6.63
N ALA A 260 17.90 9.06 7.42
CA ALA A 260 16.73 8.26 7.81
C ALA A 260 15.88 7.87 6.58
N SER A 261 15.67 8.77 5.61
CA SER A 261 14.97 8.44 4.37
C SER A 261 15.71 7.40 3.51
N LEU A 262 17.04 7.44 3.49
CA LEU A 262 17.83 6.43 2.81
C LEU A 262 17.77 5.06 3.51
N ILE A 263 17.76 5.04 4.85
CA ILE A 263 17.59 3.79 5.61
C ILE A 263 16.17 3.24 5.46
N LEU A 264 15.15 4.08 5.38
CA LEU A 264 13.80 3.63 5.04
C LEU A 264 13.82 2.87 3.70
N SER A 265 14.46 3.43 2.67
CA SER A 265 14.50 2.84 1.33
C SER A 265 15.37 1.57 1.27
N PHE A 266 16.66 1.68 1.60
CA PHE A 266 17.62 0.59 1.47
C PHE A 266 17.51 -0.46 2.58
N GLY A 267 17.00 -0.09 3.75
CA GLY A 267 16.71 -0.98 4.86
C GLY A 267 15.27 -1.49 4.83
N GLY A 268 14.32 -0.67 5.30
CA GLY A 268 12.93 -1.06 5.50
C GLY A 268 12.23 -1.56 4.23
N LEU A 269 12.08 -0.68 3.24
CA LEU A 269 11.32 -1.01 2.01
C LEU A 269 12.01 -2.06 1.14
N SER A 270 13.36 -2.15 1.16
CA SER A 270 14.08 -3.23 0.49
C SER A 270 13.86 -4.57 1.18
N LEU A 271 13.83 -4.60 2.53
CA LEU A 271 13.48 -5.80 3.29
C LEU A 271 12.01 -6.21 3.08
N PHE A 272 11.10 -5.25 2.97
CA PHE A 272 9.71 -5.48 2.60
C PHE A 272 9.60 -6.15 1.22
N MET A 273 10.28 -5.61 0.22
CA MET A 273 10.30 -6.20 -1.12
C MET A 273 10.92 -7.61 -1.11
N ALA A 274 12.07 -7.78 -0.45
CA ALA A 274 12.73 -9.09 -0.30
C ALA A 274 11.83 -10.08 0.45
N GLY A 275 11.15 -9.63 1.50
CA GLY A 275 10.19 -10.41 2.28
C GLY A 275 9.05 -10.95 1.44
N ARG A 276 8.54 -10.20 0.45
CA ARG A 276 7.53 -10.67 -0.51
C ARG A 276 8.02 -11.82 -1.38
N PHE A 277 9.25 -11.71 -1.92
CA PHE A 277 9.83 -12.79 -2.72
C PHE A 277 10.12 -14.04 -1.89
N ILE A 278 10.82 -13.87 -0.76
CA ILE A 278 11.20 -14.96 0.13
C ILE A 278 9.95 -15.61 0.72
N GLY A 279 8.99 -14.82 1.18
CA GLY A 279 7.74 -15.32 1.73
C GLY A 279 6.91 -16.09 0.72
N SER A 280 6.82 -15.61 -0.52
CA SER A 280 6.16 -16.31 -1.61
C SER A 280 6.81 -17.68 -1.89
N TRP A 281 8.15 -17.75 -1.92
CA TRP A 281 8.89 -19.00 -2.09
C TRP A 281 8.71 -19.97 -0.91
N ILE A 282 8.70 -19.45 0.33
CA ILE A 282 8.45 -20.28 1.53
C ILE A 282 7.02 -20.84 1.52
N MET A 283 6.04 -20.07 1.03
CA MET A 283 4.64 -20.52 0.93
C MET A 283 4.40 -21.66 -0.09
N GLU A 284 5.37 -22.00 -0.93
CA GLU A 284 5.34 -23.25 -1.71
C GLU A 284 5.49 -24.51 -0.82
N ARG A 285 6.07 -24.36 0.39
CA ARG A 285 6.35 -25.45 1.33
C ARG A 285 5.54 -25.38 2.62
N ILE A 286 5.14 -24.19 3.04
CA ILE A 286 4.38 -23.93 4.27
C ILE A 286 3.03 -23.32 3.89
N SER A 287 1.95 -23.77 4.53
CA SER A 287 0.62 -23.20 4.24
C SER A 287 0.55 -21.72 4.54
N ALA A 288 -0.24 -20.98 3.73
CA ALA A 288 -0.42 -19.55 3.86
C ALA A 288 -0.90 -19.13 5.27
N GLU A 289 -1.74 -19.98 5.89
CA GLU A 289 -2.23 -19.74 7.26
C GLU A 289 -1.11 -19.75 8.29
N ARG A 290 -0.21 -20.76 8.22
CA ARG A 290 0.95 -20.85 9.14
C ARG A 290 1.95 -19.73 8.87
N MET A 291 2.18 -19.39 7.61
CA MET A 291 3.08 -18.30 7.25
C MET A 291 2.54 -16.97 7.79
N LEU A 292 1.24 -16.71 7.65
CA LEU A 292 0.59 -15.53 8.23
C LEU A 292 0.76 -15.50 9.76
N LEU A 293 0.61 -16.64 10.44
CA LEU A 293 0.79 -16.72 11.89
C LEU A 293 2.22 -16.35 12.30
N TYR A 294 3.24 -16.91 11.64
CA TYR A 294 4.64 -16.60 11.94
C TYR A 294 4.97 -15.12 11.69
N CYS A 295 4.50 -14.57 10.60
CA CYS A 295 4.69 -13.15 10.29
C CYS A 295 3.97 -12.24 11.29
N SER A 296 2.73 -12.57 11.67
CA SER A 296 2.00 -11.80 12.69
C SER A 296 2.66 -11.85 14.07
N ILE A 297 3.23 -12.99 14.46
CA ILE A 297 4.04 -13.08 15.68
C ILE A 297 5.28 -12.21 15.54
N GLY A 298 5.97 -12.26 14.41
CA GLY A 298 7.15 -11.45 14.12
C GLY A 298 6.87 -9.95 14.22
N THR A 299 5.76 -9.45 13.64
CA THR A 299 5.39 -8.03 13.71
C THR A 299 5.05 -7.58 15.13
N VAL A 300 4.34 -8.39 15.93
CA VAL A 300 4.05 -8.08 17.33
C VAL A 300 5.33 -8.07 18.16
N LEU A 301 6.24 -9.03 17.97
CA LEU A 301 7.52 -9.07 18.69
C LEU A 301 8.41 -7.87 18.35
N THR A 302 8.54 -7.54 17.07
CA THR A 302 9.37 -6.40 16.65
C THR A 302 8.83 -5.07 17.15
N THR A 303 7.52 -4.84 17.11
CA THR A 303 6.90 -3.65 17.71
C THR A 303 7.00 -3.61 19.23
N THR A 304 6.97 -4.77 19.91
CA THR A 304 7.24 -4.84 21.35
C THR A 304 8.67 -4.40 21.67
N LEU A 305 9.67 -4.86 20.90
CA LEU A 305 11.06 -4.44 21.10
C LEU A 305 11.26 -2.93 20.85
N ILE A 306 10.48 -2.33 19.95
CA ILE A 306 10.50 -0.87 19.75
C ILE A 306 9.94 -0.16 20.98
N LEU A 307 8.81 -0.62 21.53
CA LEU A 307 8.19 -0.06 22.74
C LEU A 307 9.07 -0.19 23.99
N CYS A 308 9.95 -1.19 24.04
CA CYS A 308 10.92 -1.34 25.12
C CYS A 308 12.09 -0.34 25.07
N ASP A 309 12.20 0.45 24.00
CA ASP A 309 13.23 1.48 23.79
C ASP A 309 14.66 1.01 24.03
N LEU A 310 15.05 -0.07 23.36
CA LEU A 310 16.35 -0.74 23.52
C LEU A 310 17.45 -0.15 22.60
N GLY A 311 17.34 1.12 22.23
CA GLY A 311 18.29 1.81 21.36
C GLY A 311 18.43 1.15 19.99
N ILE A 312 19.65 0.78 19.59
CA ILE A 312 19.91 0.21 18.25
C ILE A 312 19.15 -1.11 18.00
N ILE A 313 18.84 -1.86 19.05
CA ILE A 313 18.02 -3.09 18.94
C ILE A 313 16.63 -2.74 18.44
N SER A 314 16.05 -1.64 18.90
CA SER A 314 14.75 -1.15 18.44
C SER A 314 14.77 -0.75 16.95
N LEU A 315 15.88 -0.17 16.46
CA LEU A 315 16.06 0.13 15.04
C LEU A 315 16.14 -1.16 14.20
N ILE A 316 16.91 -2.14 14.66
CA ILE A 316 17.00 -3.45 14.00
C ILE A 316 15.63 -4.14 13.99
N ALA A 317 14.92 -4.11 15.11
CA ALA A 317 13.57 -4.65 15.21
C ALA A 317 12.61 -3.96 14.24
N LEU A 318 12.67 -2.62 14.11
CA LEU A 318 11.88 -1.85 13.17
C LEU A 318 12.14 -2.30 11.72
N LEU A 319 13.40 -2.46 11.33
CA LEU A 319 13.76 -2.94 9.99
C LEU A 319 13.33 -4.40 9.76
N CYS A 320 13.49 -5.28 10.75
CA CYS A 320 13.00 -6.67 10.65
C CYS A 320 11.47 -6.74 10.53
N GLY A 321 10.74 -5.81 11.13
CA GLY A 321 9.30 -5.67 11.02
C GLY A 321 8.83 -5.63 9.56
N TYR A 322 9.52 -4.90 8.70
CA TYR A 322 9.24 -4.80 7.27
C TYR A 322 9.27 -6.15 6.54
N ALA A 323 10.19 -7.03 6.92
CA ALA A 323 10.25 -8.37 6.32
C ALA A 323 9.06 -9.25 6.74
N PHE A 324 8.60 -9.12 7.99
CA PHE A 324 7.44 -9.88 8.49
C PHE A 324 6.12 -9.34 7.93
N GLU A 325 5.94 -8.04 7.82
CA GLU A 325 4.70 -7.45 7.31
C GLU A 325 4.50 -7.65 5.81
N ALA A 326 5.58 -7.87 5.06
CA ALA A 326 5.61 -7.87 3.60
C ALA A 326 4.54 -8.74 2.92
N ILE A 327 4.27 -9.93 3.45
CA ILE A 327 3.31 -10.88 2.88
C ILE A 327 1.92 -10.82 3.54
N MET A 328 1.75 -10.03 4.59
CA MET A 328 0.53 -10.07 5.42
C MET A 328 -0.68 -9.60 4.62
N PHE A 329 -0.59 -8.47 3.90
CA PHE A 329 -1.71 -7.97 3.09
C PHE A 329 -2.25 -8.99 2.09
N PRO A 330 -1.44 -9.49 1.13
CA PRO A 330 -1.93 -10.42 0.12
C PRO A 330 -2.42 -11.74 0.72
N THR A 331 -1.82 -12.17 1.83
CA THR A 331 -2.21 -13.42 2.50
C THR A 331 -3.54 -13.27 3.24
N ILE A 332 -3.74 -12.20 4.03
CA ILE A 332 -5.02 -11.92 4.69
C ILE A 332 -6.12 -11.77 3.64
N PHE A 333 -5.86 -11.01 2.56
CA PHE A 333 -6.78 -10.79 1.47
C PHE A 333 -7.25 -12.12 0.84
N ALA A 334 -6.29 -12.96 0.43
CA ALA A 334 -6.58 -14.26 -0.20
C ALA A 334 -7.34 -15.22 0.74
N LEU A 335 -6.93 -15.29 2.01
CA LEU A 335 -7.59 -16.14 3.01
C LEU A 335 -9.01 -15.66 3.32
N SER A 336 -9.26 -14.34 3.30
CA SER A 336 -10.58 -13.75 3.54
C SER A 336 -11.58 -14.02 2.40
N LEU A 337 -11.10 -14.22 1.18
CA LEU A 337 -11.92 -14.56 0.01
C LEU A 337 -12.22 -16.06 -0.12
N ARG A 338 -11.54 -16.91 0.65
CA ARG A 338 -11.68 -18.36 0.53
C ARG A 338 -13.10 -18.82 0.88
N GLY A 339 -13.70 -19.61 -0.02
CA GLY A 339 -15.01 -20.24 0.19
C GLY A 339 -16.21 -19.30 -0.03
N LEU A 340 -16.00 -18.09 -0.58
CA LEU A 340 -17.09 -17.12 -0.81
C LEU A 340 -17.85 -17.34 -2.15
N GLY A 341 -17.37 -18.19 -3.05
CA GLY A 341 -18.03 -18.47 -4.34
C GLY A 341 -18.44 -17.21 -5.09
N SER A 342 -19.72 -17.10 -5.43
CA SER A 342 -20.27 -15.93 -6.16
C SER A 342 -20.11 -14.58 -5.44
N HIS A 343 -19.88 -14.59 -4.14
CA HIS A 343 -19.66 -13.36 -3.36
C HIS A 343 -18.25 -12.80 -3.45
N THR A 344 -17.30 -13.52 -4.07
CA THR A 344 -15.87 -13.14 -4.12
C THR A 344 -15.66 -11.74 -4.69
N LYS A 345 -16.31 -11.37 -5.80
CA LYS A 345 -16.17 -10.03 -6.40
C LYS A 345 -16.59 -8.92 -5.44
N ARG A 346 -17.75 -9.10 -4.79
CA ARG A 346 -18.28 -8.10 -3.85
C ARG A 346 -17.43 -8.04 -2.57
N ALA A 347 -16.99 -9.19 -2.07
CA ALA A 347 -16.08 -9.28 -0.93
C ALA A 347 -14.74 -8.59 -1.21
N SER A 348 -14.16 -8.82 -2.39
CA SER A 348 -12.94 -8.16 -2.83
C SER A 348 -13.06 -6.63 -2.81
N SER A 349 -14.20 -6.08 -3.29
CA SER A 349 -14.42 -4.63 -3.25
C SER A 349 -14.42 -4.06 -1.83
N PHE A 350 -14.98 -4.78 -0.85
CA PHE A 350 -14.91 -4.36 0.56
C PHE A 350 -13.49 -4.47 1.14
N LEU A 351 -12.76 -5.55 0.81
CA LEU A 351 -11.37 -5.68 1.24
C LEU A 351 -10.49 -4.58 0.66
N MET A 352 -10.74 -4.15 -0.59
CA MET A 352 -10.02 -3.03 -1.22
C MET A 352 -10.37 -1.64 -0.65
N MET A 353 -11.29 -1.55 0.32
CA MET A 353 -11.52 -0.35 1.11
C MET A 353 -10.64 -0.30 2.37
N SER A 354 -9.92 -1.37 2.70
CA SER A 354 -9.07 -1.46 3.91
C SER A 354 -7.97 -0.39 3.99
N PRO A 355 -7.42 0.18 2.87
CA PRO A 355 -6.47 1.29 2.95
C PRO A 355 -6.97 2.52 3.70
N VAL A 356 -8.28 2.60 4.00
CA VAL A 356 -8.80 3.59 4.97
C VAL A 356 -8.15 3.47 6.37
N GLY A 357 -7.50 2.35 6.69
CA GLY A 357 -6.61 2.21 7.84
C GLY A 357 -5.50 3.27 7.87
N GLY A 358 -5.03 3.71 6.68
CA GLY A 358 -4.11 4.83 6.52
C GLY A 358 -4.67 6.22 6.88
N VAL A 359 -6.00 6.33 7.05
CA VAL A 359 -6.63 7.51 7.65
C VAL A 359 -6.50 7.45 9.17
N VAL A 360 -6.84 6.30 9.75
CA VAL A 360 -6.96 6.14 11.20
C VAL A 360 -5.59 5.99 11.88
N GLY A 361 -4.74 5.16 11.30
CA GLY A 361 -3.46 4.78 11.90
C GLY A 361 -2.52 5.97 12.16
N PRO A 362 -2.10 6.71 11.12
CA PRO A 362 -1.20 7.85 11.31
C PRO A 362 -1.79 8.96 12.19
N LEU A 363 -3.11 9.20 12.12
CA LEU A 363 -3.76 10.17 13.01
C LEU A 363 -3.62 9.77 14.48
N LEU A 364 -3.94 8.50 14.80
CA LEU A 364 -3.82 8.00 16.16
C LEU A 364 -2.36 7.98 16.62
N MET A 365 -1.44 7.53 15.76
CA MET A 365 -0.02 7.48 16.09
C MET A 365 0.56 8.88 16.31
N GLY A 366 0.22 9.85 15.44
CA GLY A 366 0.61 11.25 15.60
C GLY A 366 0.04 11.86 16.87
N TYR A 367 -1.24 11.63 17.16
CA TYR A 367 -1.88 12.11 18.39
C TYR A 367 -1.21 11.56 19.65
N VAL A 368 -0.93 10.24 19.71
CA VAL A 368 -0.21 9.64 20.84
C VAL A 368 1.19 10.23 20.97
N ALA A 369 1.91 10.42 19.86
CA ALA A 369 3.23 11.03 19.89
C ALA A 369 3.21 12.47 20.42
N ASP A 370 2.20 13.26 20.03
CA ASP A 370 2.08 14.67 20.50
C ASP A 370 1.74 14.74 21.98
N ILE A 371 0.78 13.94 22.49
CA ILE A 371 0.39 13.99 23.91
C ILE A 371 1.43 13.39 24.86
N THR A 372 2.18 12.39 24.39
CA THR A 372 3.23 11.73 25.21
C THR A 372 4.59 12.39 25.02
N SER A 373 4.74 13.26 24.01
CA SER A 373 6.02 13.81 23.55
C SER A 373 7.05 12.73 23.25
N SER A 374 6.61 11.56 22.79
CA SER A 374 7.44 10.39 22.51
C SER A 374 6.97 9.61 21.29
N MET A 375 7.85 9.49 20.30
CA MET A 375 7.60 8.59 19.17
C MET A 375 7.60 7.12 19.57
N VAL A 376 8.39 6.72 20.55
CA VAL A 376 8.41 5.33 21.06
C VAL A 376 7.02 4.94 21.55
N MET A 377 6.40 5.76 22.39
CA MET A 377 5.07 5.47 22.94
C MET A 377 3.99 5.40 21.88
N SER A 378 4.15 6.12 20.76
CA SER A 378 3.18 6.08 19.68
C SER A 378 3.10 4.73 18.96
N PHE A 379 4.15 3.87 19.06
CA PHE A 379 4.14 2.51 18.52
C PHE A 379 3.12 1.57 19.19
N ILE A 380 2.47 2.01 20.29
CA ILE A 380 1.33 1.28 20.86
C ILE A 380 0.19 1.13 19.82
N VAL A 381 0.04 2.09 18.91
CA VAL A 381 -1.01 2.06 17.88
C VAL A 381 -0.77 0.90 16.89
N PRO A 382 0.37 0.80 16.19
CA PRO A 382 0.65 -0.34 15.33
C PRO A 382 0.76 -1.67 16.12
N TRP A 383 1.20 -1.65 17.37
CA TRP A 383 1.25 -2.85 18.20
C TRP A 383 -0.14 -3.46 18.44
N ILE A 384 -1.12 -2.65 18.84
CA ILE A 384 -2.52 -3.09 19.01
C ILE A 384 -3.09 -3.62 17.69
N ALA A 385 -2.83 -2.94 16.60
CA ALA A 385 -3.35 -3.30 15.29
C ALA A 385 -2.73 -4.61 14.77
N TYR A 386 -1.42 -4.84 14.95
CA TYR A 386 -0.81 -6.14 14.66
C TYR A 386 -1.31 -7.26 15.57
N ALA A 387 -1.63 -6.97 16.84
CA ALA A 387 -2.25 -7.95 17.73
C ALA A 387 -3.62 -8.41 17.22
N VAL A 388 -4.41 -7.51 16.60
CA VAL A 388 -5.68 -7.87 15.93
C VAL A 388 -5.42 -8.79 14.72
N ALA A 389 -4.41 -8.50 13.89
CA ALA A 389 -4.02 -9.37 12.79
C ALA A 389 -3.54 -10.75 13.27
N LEU A 390 -2.78 -10.80 14.38
CA LEU A 390 -2.36 -12.04 15.03
C LEU A 390 -3.55 -12.87 15.53
N MET A 391 -4.56 -12.24 16.14
CA MET A 391 -5.79 -12.93 16.57
C MET A 391 -6.51 -13.61 15.39
N TYR A 392 -6.57 -12.94 14.23
CA TYR A 392 -7.10 -13.52 13.02
C TYR A 392 -6.29 -14.73 12.56
N ALA A 393 -4.97 -14.61 12.49
CA ALA A 393 -4.06 -15.70 12.11
C ALA A 393 -4.19 -16.92 13.05
N CYS A 394 -4.23 -16.68 14.37
CA CYS A 394 -4.47 -17.73 15.36
C CYS A 394 -5.81 -18.44 15.13
N ARG A 395 -6.89 -17.66 14.87
CA ARG A 395 -8.20 -18.25 14.62
C ARG A 395 -8.24 -19.14 13.39
N ILE A 396 -7.54 -18.77 12.31
CA ILE A 396 -7.47 -19.57 11.09
C ILE A 396 -6.69 -20.86 11.32
N VAL A 397 -5.56 -20.80 12.02
CA VAL A 397 -4.70 -21.97 12.24
C VAL A 397 -5.32 -22.92 13.26
N PHE A 398 -5.80 -22.43 14.39
CA PHE A 398 -6.27 -23.25 15.51
C PHE A 398 -7.79 -23.48 15.52
N GLY A 399 -8.56 -22.61 14.85
CA GLY A 399 -10.02 -22.77 14.75
C GLY A 399 -10.47 -23.98 13.93
N LYS A 400 -9.62 -24.50 13.04
CA LYS A 400 -9.88 -25.73 12.27
C LYS A 400 -9.93 -27.02 13.11
N VAL A 401 -9.51 -26.96 14.37
CA VAL A 401 -9.52 -28.15 15.27
C VAL A 401 -10.90 -28.38 15.91
N ARG A 402 -11.87 -27.50 15.68
CA ARG A 402 -13.21 -27.57 16.31
C ARG A 402 -14.41 -27.61 15.37
N SER A 403 -14.19 -27.91 14.07
CA SER A 403 -15.29 -28.10 13.10
C SER A 403 -15.30 -29.48 12.48
#